data_e80f2ced23243d5b577bed37dc2c9f69
#
_entry.id   e80f2ced23243d5b577bed37dc2c9f69
#
_cell.length_a   1.000
_cell.length_b   1.000
_cell.length_c   1.000
_cell.angle_alpha   90.00
_cell.angle_beta   90.00
_cell.angle_gamma   90.00
#
_symmetry.space_group_name_H-M   'P 1'
#
loop_
_entity.id
_entity.type
_entity.pdbx_description
1 polymer ?
#
loop_
_entity_poly.entity_id
_entity_poly.type
_entity_poly.pdbx_seq_one_letter_code
_entity_poly.pdbx_strand_id
1 'polypeptide(L)'
;MLEALIRSWSSLKIPDKVSPVFVVIENDDEEKSKSVIQNLEPLFNKSRLTYALEKEPGIPFARNRAAQEAINISADLLLFVDDDEEVDIEWLENIIAGYRNSDAKLIGAPLRAKKPKKKLNMIQNLMFRNINNRYKKKENRASSKTALGGTPGVTIVTNNWLAETTLFSKHNIWFDESMRHTGGTDSKFYADVIEKNIPTAWVTDAYVYETISEDRLSFVYQYERARDQSNTNFRRKNKGNVRLNLMVLASILMKSFAVAILIITLPISLGLTLMTTARSLGWIAGRIGAIMGSESSLYSKTTGN
;
A
#
# COMPACT_ATOMS: atom_id res chain seq x y z
N MET A 1 -15.54 5.10 5.33
CA MET A 1 -14.07 5.21 5.36
C MET A 1 -13.65 6.50 4.69
N LEU A 2 -13.99 6.75 3.45
CA LEU A 2 -13.67 8.01 2.72
C LEU A 2 -14.01 9.30 3.50
N GLU A 3 -15.18 9.38 4.14
CA GLU A 3 -15.54 10.55 4.97
C GLU A 3 -14.56 10.80 6.12
N ALA A 4 -14.05 9.75 6.77
CA ALA A 4 -13.07 9.87 7.85
C ALA A 4 -11.73 10.41 7.34
N LEU A 5 -11.28 9.92 6.18
CA LEU A 5 -10.10 10.43 5.50
C LEU A 5 -10.24 11.91 5.18
N ILE A 6 -11.33 12.33 4.52
CA ILE A 6 -11.55 13.73 4.13
C ILE A 6 -11.60 14.64 5.36
N ARG A 7 -12.24 14.20 6.45
CA ARG A 7 -12.26 14.96 7.73
C ARG A 7 -10.85 15.05 8.34
N SER A 8 -10.01 14.02 8.24
CA SER A 8 -8.62 14.12 8.71
C SER A 8 -7.81 15.12 7.87
N TRP A 9 -8.05 15.20 6.56
CA TRP A 9 -7.44 16.22 5.69
C TRP A 9 -7.82 17.64 6.06
N SER A 10 -9.10 17.89 6.41
CA SER A 10 -9.57 19.24 6.79
C SER A 10 -8.95 19.77 8.07
N SER A 11 -8.35 18.88 8.88
CA SER A 11 -7.72 19.22 10.16
C SER A 11 -6.20 19.37 10.08
N LEU A 12 -5.60 19.17 8.89
CA LEU A 12 -4.15 19.20 8.72
C LEU A 12 -3.53 20.56 9.04
N LYS A 13 -2.38 20.53 9.69
CA LYS A 13 -1.46 21.66 9.72
C LYS A 13 -0.83 21.82 8.35
N ILE A 14 -1.07 22.99 7.73
CA ILE A 14 -0.52 23.30 6.42
C ILE A 14 0.78 24.06 6.60
N PRO A 15 1.92 23.55 6.11
CA PRO A 15 3.21 24.20 6.22
C PRO A 15 3.25 25.51 5.44
N ASP A 16 4.15 26.41 5.83
CA ASP A 16 4.38 27.65 5.11
C ASP A 16 4.78 27.39 3.64
N LYS A 17 4.24 28.23 2.75
CA LYS A 17 4.48 28.16 1.30
C LYS A 17 4.01 26.85 0.65
N VAL A 18 3.03 26.17 1.25
CA VAL A 18 2.34 25.01 0.69
C VAL A 18 0.90 25.37 0.42
N SER A 19 0.42 25.10 -0.79
CA SER A 19 -0.96 25.29 -1.22
C SER A 19 -1.55 23.94 -1.62
N PRO A 20 -2.12 23.16 -0.68
CA PRO A 20 -2.62 21.82 -0.98
C PRO A 20 -3.93 21.88 -1.77
N VAL A 21 -4.04 20.99 -2.74
CA VAL A 21 -5.28 20.62 -3.41
C VAL A 21 -5.56 19.16 -3.11
N PHE A 22 -6.71 18.88 -2.52
CA PHE A 22 -7.13 17.52 -2.22
C PHE A 22 -7.99 16.99 -3.37
N VAL A 23 -7.63 15.83 -3.89
CA VAL A 23 -8.31 15.22 -5.03
C VAL A 23 -8.77 13.83 -4.66
N VAL A 24 -10.05 13.54 -4.78
CA VAL A 24 -10.58 12.18 -4.66
C VAL A 24 -10.78 11.63 -6.06
N ILE A 25 -10.11 10.52 -6.35
CA ILE A 25 -10.31 9.76 -7.58
C ILE A 25 -11.21 8.56 -7.26
N GLU A 26 -12.40 8.54 -7.80
CA GLU A 26 -13.29 7.39 -7.73
C GLU A 26 -13.05 6.50 -8.95
N ASN A 27 -12.76 5.21 -8.72
CA ASN A 27 -12.56 4.23 -9.79
C ASN A 27 -13.80 3.33 -9.90
N ASP A 28 -14.81 3.84 -10.56
CA ASP A 28 -16.10 3.17 -10.75
C ASP A 28 -16.70 3.62 -12.12
N ASP A 29 -17.76 2.98 -12.57
CA ASP A 29 -18.53 3.39 -13.74
C ASP A 29 -19.51 4.53 -13.42
N GLU A 30 -19.88 4.72 -12.15
CA GLU A 30 -20.80 5.72 -11.63
C GLU A 30 -20.19 6.62 -10.55
N GLU A 31 -20.72 7.83 -10.40
CA GLU A 31 -20.29 8.84 -9.42
C GLU A 31 -20.95 8.60 -8.04
N LYS A 32 -20.59 7.53 -7.34
CA LYS A 32 -21.20 7.13 -6.04
C LYS A 32 -20.76 8.01 -4.87
N SER A 33 -19.51 8.47 -4.88
CA SER A 33 -18.90 9.22 -3.77
C SER A 33 -19.03 10.74 -3.92
N LYS A 34 -19.44 11.23 -5.08
CA LYS A 34 -19.46 12.68 -5.39
C LYS A 34 -20.28 13.52 -4.41
N SER A 35 -21.44 13.02 -3.99
CA SER A 35 -22.29 13.72 -3.03
C SER A 35 -21.63 13.84 -1.64
N VAL A 36 -20.87 12.83 -1.21
CA VAL A 36 -20.12 12.86 0.04
C VAL A 36 -19.05 13.96 -0.01
N ILE A 37 -18.36 14.08 -1.14
CA ILE A 37 -17.31 15.07 -1.33
C ILE A 37 -17.89 16.49 -1.34
N GLN A 38 -19.00 16.71 -2.06
CA GLN A 38 -19.69 18.00 -2.07
C GLN A 38 -20.14 18.44 -0.68
N ASN A 39 -20.64 17.51 0.13
CA ASN A 39 -21.06 17.80 1.50
C ASN A 39 -19.90 18.17 2.45
N LEU A 40 -18.68 17.71 2.15
CA LEU A 40 -17.48 17.94 2.95
C LEU A 40 -16.61 19.10 2.44
N GLU A 41 -16.85 19.57 1.21
CA GLU A 41 -16.11 20.70 0.61
C GLU A 41 -16.09 21.95 1.50
N PRO A 42 -17.18 22.33 2.20
CA PRO A 42 -17.16 23.50 3.10
C PRO A 42 -16.17 23.43 4.26
N LEU A 43 -15.61 22.23 4.57
CA LEU A 43 -14.56 22.09 5.57
C LEU A 43 -13.19 22.62 5.10
N PHE A 44 -13.01 22.86 3.80
CA PHE A 44 -11.74 23.22 3.17
C PHE A 44 -11.61 24.72 2.89
N ASN A 45 -11.77 25.56 3.95
CA ASN A 45 -11.74 27.04 3.84
C ASN A 45 -10.40 27.63 3.35
N LYS A 46 -9.28 26.88 3.49
CA LYS A 46 -7.91 27.32 3.15
C LYS A 46 -7.28 26.48 2.05
N SER A 47 -8.03 25.55 1.47
CA SER A 47 -7.55 24.61 0.47
C SER A 47 -8.71 24.23 -0.44
N ARG A 48 -8.46 23.44 -1.45
CA ARG A 48 -9.47 23.02 -2.41
C ARG A 48 -9.66 21.51 -2.32
N LEU A 49 -10.92 21.06 -2.21
CA LEU A 49 -11.30 19.66 -2.37
C LEU A 49 -11.93 19.49 -3.76
N THR A 50 -11.47 18.49 -4.52
CA THR A 50 -11.95 18.19 -5.86
C THR A 50 -12.24 16.72 -6.02
N TYR A 51 -13.01 16.39 -7.05
CA TYR A 51 -13.42 15.04 -7.38
C TYR A 51 -13.15 14.76 -8.85
N ALA A 52 -12.69 13.55 -9.16
CA ALA A 52 -12.62 13.07 -10.53
C ALA A 52 -13.02 11.58 -10.59
N LEU A 53 -13.73 11.22 -11.65
CA LEU A 53 -14.15 9.84 -11.95
C LEU A 53 -13.16 9.22 -12.93
N GLU A 54 -12.65 8.04 -12.60
CA GLU A 54 -11.92 7.17 -13.50
C GLU A 54 -12.77 5.95 -13.81
N LYS A 55 -13.23 5.85 -15.06
CA LYS A 55 -14.15 4.80 -15.49
C LYS A 55 -13.47 3.49 -15.86
N GLU A 56 -12.19 3.55 -16.22
CA GLU A 56 -11.46 2.34 -16.54
C GLU A 56 -11.11 1.58 -15.24
N PRO A 57 -11.66 0.37 -15.03
CA PRO A 57 -11.53 -0.30 -13.74
C PRO A 57 -10.11 -0.79 -13.49
N GLY A 58 -9.60 -0.56 -12.29
CA GLY A 58 -8.32 -1.06 -11.81
C GLY A 58 -7.46 -0.03 -11.11
N ILE A 59 -6.79 -0.46 -10.05
CA ILE A 59 -5.95 0.39 -9.21
C ILE A 59 -4.93 1.25 -9.99
N PRO A 60 -4.21 0.73 -11.01
CA PRO A 60 -3.25 1.54 -11.74
C PRO A 60 -3.89 2.70 -12.51
N PHE A 61 -5.12 2.54 -13.02
CA PHE A 61 -5.84 3.61 -13.72
C PHE A 61 -6.20 4.75 -12.77
N ALA A 62 -6.78 4.44 -11.61
CA ALA A 62 -7.08 5.46 -10.60
C ALA A 62 -5.83 6.22 -10.16
N ARG A 63 -4.70 5.54 -9.98
CA ARG A 63 -3.44 6.16 -9.59
C ARG A 63 -2.83 7.00 -10.70
N ASN A 64 -2.88 6.54 -11.94
CA ASN A 64 -2.45 7.31 -13.10
C ASN A 64 -3.34 8.54 -13.29
N ARG A 65 -4.66 8.40 -13.07
CA ARG A 65 -5.57 9.53 -13.10
C ARG A 65 -5.22 10.57 -12.02
N ALA A 66 -4.91 10.16 -10.81
CA ALA A 66 -4.48 11.08 -9.75
C ALA A 66 -3.18 11.82 -10.13
N ALA A 67 -2.22 11.12 -10.74
CA ALA A 67 -0.99 11.74 -11.23
C ALA A 67 -1.27 12.73 -12.38
N GLN A 68 -2.20 12.40 -13.27
CA GLN A 68 -2.61 13.30 -14.35
C GLN A 68 -3.31 14.56 -13.82
N GLU A 69 -4.19 14.43 -12.80
CA GLU A 69 -4.81 15.58 -12.16
C GLU A 69 -3.76 16.49 -11.50
N ALA A 70 -2.75 15.92 -10.82
CA ALA A 70 -1.67 16.70 -10.26
C ALA A 70 -0.87 17.47 -11.33
N ILE A 71 -0.58 16.85 -12.48
CA ILE A 71 0.10 17.49 -13.60
C ILE A 71 -0.78 18.59 -14.20
N ASN A 72 -2.07 18.35 -14.37
CA ASN A 72 -3.02 19.31 -14.96
C ASN A 72 -3.10 20.63 -14.16
N ILE A 73 -2.97 20.54 -12.84
CA ILE A 73 -2.96 21.72 -11.96
C ILE A 73 -1.54 22.26 -11.71
N SER A 74 -0.54 21.73 -12.41
CA SER A 74 0.88 22.11 -12.26
C SER A 74 1.39 21.95 -10.83
N ALA A 75 0.95 20.92 -10.11
CA ALA A 75 1.47 20.62 -8.79
C ALA A 75 2.92 20.12 -8.85
N ASP A 76 3.77 20.59 -7.94
CA ASP A 76 5.15 20.10 -7.82
C ASP A 76 5.20 18.69 -7.23
N LEU A 77 4.32 18.42 -6.28
CA LEU A 77 4.31 17.20 -5.47
C LEU A 77 2.94 16.51 -5.52
N LEU A 78 2.96 15.21 -5.52
CA LEU A 78 1.80 14.34 -5.41
C LEU A 78 1.94 13.46 -4.17
N LEU A 79 0.96 13.52 -3.26
CA LEU A 79 0.89 12.68 -2.08
C LEU A 79 -0.27 11.70 -2.24
N PHE A 80 -0.05 10.44 -1.85
CA PHE A 80 -1.08 9.41 -1.89
C PHE A 80 -1.39 8.88 -0.49
N VAL A 81 -2.68 8.66 -0.25
CA VAL A 81 -3.24 7.85 0.84
C VAL A 81 -4.43 7.07 0.28
N ASP A 82 -4.71 5.91 0.85
CA ASP A 82 -5.85 5.08 0.44
C ASP A 82 -7.14 5.54 1.18
N ASP A 83 -8.33 5.22 0.68
CA ASP A 83 -9.63 5.69 1.19
C ASP A 83 -10.05 5.08 2.54
N ASP A 84 -9.36 4.03 2.99
CA ASP A 84 -9.54 3.38 4.29
C ASP A 84 -8.55 3.88 5.37
N GLU A 85 -7.86 4.98 5.08
CA GLU A 85 -6.84 5.58 5.92
C GLU A 85 -7.29 6.92 6.52
N GLU A 86 -6.59 7.33 7.57
CA GLU A 86 -6.69 8.66 8.20
C GLU A 86 -5.29 9.20 8.40
N VAL A 87 -5.06 10.49 8.15
CA VAL A 87 -3.75 11.12 8.33
C VAL A 87 -3.62 11.76 9.71
N ASP A 88 -2.40 11.77 10.25
CA ASP A 88 -2.09 12.54 11.46
C ASP A 88 -2.20 14.04 11.18
N ILE A 89 -2.57 14.83 12.17
CA ILE A 89 -2.71 16.29 12.03
C ILE A 89 -1.41 16.97 11.58
N GLU A 90 -0.26 16.40 11.90
CA GLU A 90 1.09 16.88 11.53
C GLU A 90 1.65 16.18 10.30
N TRP A 91 0.90 15.26 9.68
CA TRP A 91 1.36 14.44 8.57
C TRP A 91 1.93 15.27 7.41
N LEU A 92 1.18 16.29 6.94
CA LEU A 92 1.60 17.11 5.81
C LEU A 92 2.85 17.94 6.16
N GLU A 93 2.89 18.51 7.36
CA GLU A 93 4.03 19.29 7.85
C GLU A 93 5.30 18.42 7.90
N ASN A 94 5.20 17.22 8.47
CA ASN A 94 6.33 16.31 8.65
C ASN A 94 6.85 15.75 7.31
N ILE A 95 5.96 15.34 6.40
CA ILE A 95 6.40 14.78 5.11
C ILE A 95 7.02 15.85 4.20
N ILE A 96 6.50 17.09 4.22
CA ILE A 96 7.07 18.21 3.48
C ILE A 96 8.41 18.65 4.09
N ALA A 97 8.54 18.65 5.41
CA ALA A 97 9.82 18.93 6.07
C ALA A 97 10.87 17.88 5.66
N GLY A 98 10.52 16.60 5.65
CA GLY A 98 11.39 15.54 5.17
C GLY A 98 11.78 15.70 3.70
N TYR A 99 10.87 16.11 2.84
CA TYR A 99 11.16 16.40 1.44
C TYR A 99 12.14 17.56 1.30
N ARG A 100 11.91 18.69 1.98
CA ARG A 100 12.79 19.87 1.94
C ARG A 100 14.20 19.60 2.44
N ASN A 101 14.37 18.61 3.29
CA ASN A 101 15.65 18.21 3.88
C ASN A 101 16.34 17.04 3.14
N SER A 102 15.89 16.69 1.93
CA SER A 102 16.45 15.60 1.14
C SER A 102 16.42 15.90 -0.35
N ASP A 103 17.30 15.26 -1.11
CA ASP A 103 17.30 15.31 -2.58
C ASP A 103 16.36 14.25 -3.20
N ALA A 104 15.54 13.60 -2.36
CA ALA A 104 14.69 12.50 -2.80
C ALA A 104 13.48 13.00 -3.61
N LYS A 105 13.19 12.27 -4.68
CA LYS A 105 12.00 12.51 -5.53
C LYS A 105 10.83 11.60 -5.18
N LEU A 106 11.10 10.57 -4.42
CA LEU A 106 10.09 9.67 -3.87
C LEU A 106 10.39 9.42 -2.39
N ILE A 107 9.45 9.75 -1.54
CA ILE A 107 9.55 9.61 -0.09
C ILE A 107 8.45 8.68 0.40
N GLY A 108 8.80 7.70 1.23
CA GLY A 108 7.86 6.90 1.97
C GLY A 108 7.77 7.31 3.42
N ALA A 109 6.66 6.99 4.07
CA ALA A 109 6.48 7.26 5.49
C ALA A 109 5.71 6.11 6.18
N PRO A 110 5.63 6.09 7.53
CA PRO A 110 5.05 5.00 8.28
C PRO A 110 3.54 4.87 8.10
N LEU A 111 3.08 3.62 7.97
CA LEU A 111 1.68 3.25 8.11
C LEU A 111 1.49 2.55 9.45
N ARG A 112 0.45 2.93 10.19
CA ARG A 112 0.10 2.36 11.49
C ARG A 112 -1.28 1.73 11.46
N ALA A 113 -1.40 0.53 12.05
CA ALA A 113 -2.67 -0.17 12.12
C ALA A 113 -3.56 0.42 13.22
N LYS A 114 -4.82 0.72 12.87
CA LYS A 114 -5.90 1.14 13.78
C LYS A 114 -6.92 0.00 13.89
N LYS A 115 -7.40 -0.25 15.10
CA LYS A 115 -8.45 -1.26 15.32
C LYS A 115 -9.79 -0.76 14.75
N PRO A 116 -10.62 -1.65 14.21
CA PRO A 116 -11.99 -1.30 13.89
C PRO A 116 -12.77 -0.95 15.16
N LYS A 117 -13.85 -0.19 15.03
CA LYS A 117 -14.70 0.23 16.17
C LYS A 117 -15.36 -0.95 16.89
N LYS A 118 -15.62 -2.04 16.18
CA LYS A 118 -16.25 -3.24 16.72
C LYS A 118 -15.31 -4.01 17.63
N LYS A 119 -15.85 -4.64 18.65
CA LYS A 119 -15.10 -5.49 19.59
C LYS A 119 -14.57 -6.73 18.87
N LEU A 120 -13.27 -6.89 18.85
CA LEU A 120 -12.59 -8.02 18.23
C LEU A 120 -12.62 -9.25 19.15
N ASN A 121 -12.80 -10.43 18.56
CA ASN A 121 -12.59 -11.70 19.26
C ASN A 121 -11.09 -11.99 19.48
N MET A 122 -10.77 -13.08 20.20
CA MET A 122 -9.38 -13.42 20.54
C MET A 122 -8.49 -13.62 19.30
N ILE A 123 -8.96 -14.32 18.28
CA ILE A 123 -8.20 -14.59 17.05
C ILE A 123 -7.98 -13.31 16.27
N GLN A 124 -9.01 -12.48 16.15
CA GLN A 124 -8.91 -11.17 15.47
C GLN A 124 -7.93 -10.23 16.18
N ASN A 125 -7.95 -10.19 17.53
CA ASN A 125 -6.96 -9.41 18.29
C ASN A 125 -5.54 -9.91 18.05
N LEU A 126 -5.35 -11.22 17.95
CA LEU A 126 -4.07 -11.82 17.66
C LEU A 126 -3.58 -11.47 16.25
N MET A 127 -4.46 -11.56 15.25
CA MET A 127 -4.15 -11.14 13.88
C MET A 127 -3.83 -9.66 13.82
N PHE A 128 -4.59 -8.79 14.48
CA PHE A 128 -4.30 -7.37 14.58
C PHE A 128 -2.90 -7.11 15.15
N ARG A 129 -2.55 -7.78 16.25
CA ARG A 129 -1.21 -7.69 16.86
C ARG A 129 -0.12 -8.11 15.88
N ASN A 130 -0.33 -9.16 15.10
CA ASN A 130 0.59 -9.60 14.07
C ASN A 130 0.77 -8.56 12.94
N ILE A 131 -0.34 -7.96 12.46
CA ILE A 131 -0.30 -6.91 11.43
C ILE A 131 0.44 -5.68 11.95
N ASN A 132 0.08 -5.21 13.14
CA ASN A 132 0.73 -4.05 13.77
C ASN A 132 2.24 -4.26 13.97
N ASN A 133 2.65 -5.45 14.41
CA ASN A 133 4.07 -5.79 14.54
C ASN A 133 4.79 -5.79 13.18
N ARG A 134 4.11 -6.19 12.11
CA ARG A 134 4.68 -6.13 10.76
C ARG A 134 4.90 -4.69 10.30
N TYR A 135 3.95 -3.79 10.56
CA TYR A 135 4.09 -2.36 10.23
C TYR A 135 5.24 -1.74 11.01
N LYS A 136 5.30 -1.98 12.31
CA LYS A 136 6.43 -1.52 13.16
C LYS A 136 7.78 -2.05 12.69
N LYS A 137 7.87 -3.31 12.27
CA LYS A 137 9.11 -3.88 11.72
C LYS A 137 9.54 -3.19 10.42
N LYS A 138 8.57 -2.85 9.54
CA LYS A 138 8.85 -2.10 8.30
C LYS A 138 9.35 -0.69 8.62
N GLU A 139 8.66 0.02 9.52
CA GLU A 139 9.00 1.36 10.02
C GLU A 139 10.43 1.35 10.61
N ASN A 140 10.70 0.47 11.59
CA ASN A 140 12.02 0.38 12.24
C ASN A 140 13.15 0.09 11.25
N ARG A 141 12.91 -0.81 10.28
CA ARG A 141 13.90 -1.12 9.25
C ARG A 141 14.21 0.08 8.36
N ALA A 142 13.18 0.79 7.92
CA ALA A 142 13.34 1.96 7.07
C ALA A 142 14.06 3.09 7.83
N SER A 143 13.61 3.40 9.03
CA SER A 143 14.20 4.43 9.90
C SER A 143 15.67 4.16 10.20
N SER A 144 16.02 2.91 10.58
CA SER A 144 17.41 2.54 10.87
C SER A 144 18.31 2.67 9.65
N LYS A 145 17.83 2.33 8.45
CA LYS A 145 18.62 2.45 7.22
C LYS A 145 18.82 3.91 6.80
N THR A 146 17.76 4.70 6.90
CA THR A 146 17.81 6.13 6.58
C THR A 146 18.74 6.89 7.54
N ALA A 147 18.71 6.57 8.84
CA ALA A 147 19.60 7.16 9.83
C ALA A 147 21.09 6.88 9.54
N LEU A 148 21.40 5.83 8.79
CA LEU A 148 22.76 5.49 8.33
C LEU A 148 23.10 6.12 6.96
N GLY A 149 22.28 7.05 6.45
CA GLY A 149 22.49 7.70 5.15
C GLY A 149 22.20 6.81 3.94
N GLY A 150 21.56 5.65 4.12
CA GLY A 150 21.23 4.71 3.06
C GLY A 150 19.80 4.88 2.52
N THR A 151 19.50 4.15 1.44
CA THR A 151 18.13 4.01 0.95
C THR A 151 17.26 3.31 2.01
N PRO A 152 15.93 3.54 2.06
CA PRO A 152 15.06 2.99 3.10
C PRO A 152 15.12 1.46 3.27
N GLY A 153 15.53 0.72 2.24
CA GLY A 153 15.65 -0.74 2.27
C GLY A 153 14.31 -1.45 2.46
N VAL A 154 13.22 -0.74 2.20
CA VAL A 154 11.84 -1.21 2.13
C VAL A 154 11.18 -0.67 0.87
N THR A 155 10.22 -1.40 0.32
CA THR A 155 9.41 -0.87 -0.79
C THR A 155 8.56 0.30 -0.29
N ILE A 156 8.70 1.45 -0.94
CA ILE A 156 7.80 2.58 -0.76
C ILE A 156 6.51 2.26 -1.53
N VAL A 157 5.37 2.40 -0.87
CA VAL A 157 4.05 2.05 -1.41
C VAL A 157 3.09 3.23 -1.27
N THR A 158 2.10 3.30 -2.13
CA THR A 158 1.20 4.46 -2.30
C THR A 158 0.38 4.86 -1.08
N ASN A 159 0.19 3.97 -0.14
CA ASN A 159 -0.62 4.24 1.06
C ASN A 159 -0.01 5.24 2.06
N ASN A 160 1.21 5.69 1.88
CA ASN A 160 1.80 6.84 2.55
C ASN A 160 3.10 7.24 1.85
N TRP A 161 2.98 8.03 0.83
CA TRP A 161 4.14 8.51 0.08
C TRP A 161 3.97 9.95 -0.40
N LEU A 162 5.11 10.55 -0.75
CA LEU A 162 5.23 11.79 -1.51
C LEU A 162 6.10 11.52 -2.74
N ALA A 163 5.66 11.97 -3.90
CA ALA A 163 6.38 11.88 -5.17
C ALA A 163 6.44 13.25 -5.85
N GLU A 164 7.58 13.60 -6.44
CA GLU A 164 7.61 14.72 -7.39
C GLU A 164 6.79 14.34 -8.63
N THR A 165 5.98 15.27 -9.16
CA THR A 165 5.22 15.05 -10.41
C THR A 165 6.15 14.85 -11.60
N THR A 166 7.41 15.27 -11.49
CA THR A 166 8.46 15.02 -12.47
C THR A 166 8.75 13.53 -12.69
N LEU A 167 8.43 12.65 -11.73
CA LEU A 167 8.54 11.20 -11.93
C LEU A 167 7.67 10.74 -13.10
N PHE A 168 6.48 11.31 -13.23
CA PHE A 168 5.52 10.99 -14.28
C PHE A 168 5.85 11.77 -15.58
N SER A 169 5.97 13.10 -15.49
CA SER A 169 6.07 13.97 -16.65
C SER A 169 7.44 13.97 -17.33
N LYS A 170 8.55 13.86 -16.57
CA LYS A 170 9.91 13.90 -17.12
C LYS A 170 10.57 12.52 -17.17
N HIS A 171 10.40 11.73 -16.11
CA HIS A 171 11.02 10.39 -16.04
C HIS A 171 10.17 9.31 -16.69
N ASN A 172 8.93 9.62 -17.07
CA ASN A 172 7.97 8.71 -17.68
C ASN A 172 7.81 7.40 -16.87
N ILE A 173 7.62 7.54 -15.55
CA ILE A 173 7.34 6.43 -14.64
C ILE A 173 5.87 6.50 -14.29
N TRP A 174 5.07 5.53 -14.74
CA TRP A 174 3.63 5.41 -14.53
C TRP A 174 3.31 4.08 -13.89
N PHE A 175 2.13 3.96 -13.28
CA PHE A 175 1.65 2.67 -12.83
C PHE A 175 1.29 1.80 -14.03
N ASP A 176 1.74 0.54 -14.01
CA ASP A 176 1.57 -0.39 -15.13
C ASP A 176 0.11 -0.86 -15.22
N GLU A 177 -0.63 -0.36 -16.22
CA GLU A 177 -2.05 -0.64 -16.45
C GLU A 177 -2.33 -2.08 -16.84
N SER A 178 -1.33 -2.80 -17.36
CA SER A 178 -1.43 -4.24 -17.61
C SER A 178 -1.64 -5.05 -16.32
N MET A 179 -1.35 -4.43 -15.16
CA MET A 179 -1.51 -5.03 -13.84
C MET A 179 -2.88 -4.74 -13.20
N ARG A 180 -3.90 -4.35 -13.98
CA ARG A 180 -5.24 -3.96 -13.47
C ARG A 180 -5.89 -4.95 -12.50
N HIS A 181 -5.71 -6.24 -12.74
CA HIS A 181 -6.31 -7.33 -11.95
C HIS A 181 -5.31 -8.00 -10.99
N THR A 182 -4.08 -7.48 -10.92
CA THR A 182 -3.01 -8.08 -10.12
C THR A 182 -2.53 -7.10 -9.06
N GLY A 183 -2.14 -7.61 -7.89
CA GLY A 183 -1.50 -6.77 -6.89
C GLY A 183 -0.04 -6.48 -7.22
N GLY A 184 0.53 -5.45 -6.58
CA GLY A 184 1.95 -5.14 -6.65
C GLY A 184 2.32 -4.05 -7.65
N THR A 185 1.37 -3.25 -8.09
CA THR A 185 1.58 -2.05 -8.91
C THR A 185 2.56 -1.08 -8.23
N ASP A 186 2.45 -0.89 -6.90
CA ASP A 186 3.39 -0.09 -6.10
C ASP A 186 4.82 -0.62 -6.17
N SER A 187 4.95 -1.96 -6.03
CA SER A 187 6.27 -2.60 -6.05
C SER A 187 6.92 -2.49 -7.43
N LYS A 188 6.12 -2.48 -8.50
CA LYS A 188 6.61 -2.26 -9.86
C LYS A 188 7.04 -0.81 -10.03
N PHE A 189 6.18 0.15 -9.66
CA PHE A 189 6.50 1.57 -9.70
C PHE A 189 7.80 1.89 -8.94
N TYR A 190 7.92 1.39 -7.70
CA TYR A 190 9.13 1.57 -6.90
C TYR A 190 10.37 0.94 -7.56
N ALA A 191 10.23 -0.25 -8.17
CA ALA A 191 11.33 -0.89 -8.90
C ALA A 191 11.80 -0.03 -10.09
N ASP A 192 10.89 0.59 -10.82
CA ASP A 192 11.21 1.48 -11.95
C ASP A 192 11.94 2.77 -11.50
N VAL A 193 11.54 3.31 -10.33
CA VAL A 193 12.25 4.44 -9.69
C VAL A 193 13.68 4.06 -9.34
N ILE A 194 13.89 2.88 -8.73
CA ILE A 194 15.22 2.39 -8.36
C ILE A 194 16.07 2.07 -9.59
N GLU A 195 15.49 1.44 -10.62
CA GLU A 195 16.18 1.11 -11.87
C GLU A 195 16.73 2.36 -12.57
N LYS A 196 16.01 3.49 -12.48
CA LYS A 196 16.46 4.79 -13.00
C LYS A 196 17.40 5.55 -12.05
N ASN A 197 17.83 4.93 -10.96
CA ASN A 197 18.71 5.54 -9.94
C ASN A 197 18.15 6.85 -9.36
N ILE A 198 16.84 6.98 -9.26
CA ILE A 198 16.20 8.16 -8.69
C ILE A 198 16.30 8.09 -7.15
N PRO A 199 16.75 9.18 -6.49
CA PRO A 199 16.89 9.21 -5.06
C PRO A 199 15.56 9.00 -4.33
N THR A 200 15.59 8.16 -3.28
CA THR A 200 14.43 7.86 -2.43
C THR A 200 14.78 8.02 -0.95
N ALA A 201 13.83 8.47 -0.14
CA ALA A 201 14.02 8.67 1.28
C ALA A 201 12.85 8.11 2.11
N TRP A 202 12.99 8.16 3.42
CA TRP A 202 11.97 7.78 4.38
C TRP A 202 11.84 8.83 5.48
N VAL A 203 10.63 9.32 5.69
CA VAL A 203 10.27 10.21 6.79
C VAL A 203 9.70 9.36 7.93
N THR A 204 10.09 9.63 9.17
CA THR A 204 9.81 8.74 10.32
C THR A 204 8.56 9.11 11.11
N ASP A 205 8.05 10.30 10.94
CA ASP A 205 7.01 10.92 11.80
C ASP A 205 5.77 11.43 11.04
N ALA A 206 5.71 11.20 9.72
CA ALA A 206 4.53 11.47 8.91
C ALA A 206 3.58 10.25 8.93
N TYR A 207 2.75 10.15 9.97
CA TYR A 207 1.93 8.97 10.20
C TYR A 207 0.62 8.98 9.42
N VAL A 208 0.32 7.81 8.84
CA VAL A 208 -0.99 7.46 8.31
C VAL A 208 -1.53 6.25 9.08
N TYR A 209 -2.82 6.23 9.37
CA TYR A 209 -3.50 5.20 10.16
C TYR A 209 -4.48 4.44 9.28
N GLU A 210 -4.21 3.15 9.02
CA GLU A 210 -5.13 2.25 8.31
C GLU A 210 -6.04 1.53 9.30
N THR A 211 -7.34 1.69 9.15
CA THR A 211 -8.32 0.91 9.91
C THR A 211 -8.43 -0.49 9.32
N ILE A 212 -7.90 -1.48 10.03
CA ILE A 212 -7.91 -2.87 9.57
C ILE A 212 -9.33 -3.44 9.68
N SER A 213 -9.96 -3.74 8.55
CA SER A 213 -11.30 -4.35 8.52
C SER A 213 -11.29 -5.73 9.17
N GLU A 214 -12.46 -6.15 9.74
CA GLU A 214 -12.60 -7.43 10.42
C GLU A 214 -12.25 -8.62 9.53
N ASP A 215 -12.61 -8.56 8.25
CA ASP A 215 -12.34 -9.62 7.28
C ASP A 215 -10.84 -9.84 7.11
N ARG A 216 -10.04 -8.76 7.10
CA ARG A 216 -8.58 -8.84 7.03
C ARG A 216 -7.94 -9.45 8.28
N LEU A 217 -8.69 -9.53 9.40
CA LEU A 217 -8.25 -10.11 10.67
C LEU A 217 -8.55 -11.62 10.77
N SER A 218 -8.72 -12.31 9.65
CA SER A 218 -8.92 -13.75 9.59
C SER A 218 -7.71 -14.50 9.02
N PHE A 219 -7.56 -15.77 9.47
CA PHE A 219 -6.54 -16.67 8.92
C PHE A 219 -6.76 -16.91 7.41
N VAL A 220 -8.03 -17.13 7.04
CA VAL A 220 -8.42 -17.42 5.65
C VAL A 220 -8.04 -16.25 4.74
N TYR A 221 -8.41 -15.02 5.09
CA TYR A 221 -8.03 -13.85 4.31
C TYR A 221 -6.52 -13.71 4.12
N GLN A 222 -5.73 -13.89 5.22
CA GLN A 222 -4.27 -13.77 5.14
C GLN A 222 -3.64 -14.88 4.29
N TYR A 223 -4.22 -16.08 4.34
CA TYR A 223 -3.83 -17.20 3.47
C TYR A 223 -4.14 -16.90 2.00
N GLU A 224 -5.38 -16.53 1.68
CA GLU A 224 -5.83 -16.27 0.32
C GLU A 224 -5.06 -15.12 -0.32
N ARG A 225 -4.92 -14.00 0.39
CA ARG A 225 -4.11 -12.87 -0.06
C ARG A 225 -2.67 -13.27 -0.38
N ALA A 226 -2.06 -14.11 0.46
CA ALA A 226 -0.70 -14.56 0.23
C ALA A 226 -0.59 -15.57 -0.92
N ARG A 227 -1.61 -16.45 -1.10
CA ARG A 227 -1.73 -17.36 -2.23
C ARG A 227 -1.74 -16.59 -3.54
N ASP A 228 -2.61 -15.62 -3.65
CA ASP A 228 -2.82 -14.86 -4.87
C ASP A 228 -1.63 -13.95 -5.19
N GLN A 229 -1.06 -13.28 -4.18
CA GLN A 229 0.18 -12.52 -4.33
C GLN A 229 1.36 -13.40 -4.78
N SER A 230 1.47 -14.62 -4.22
CA SER A 230 2.53 -15.56 -4.58
C SER A 230 2.39 -16.05 -6.02
N ASN A 231 1.16 -16.41 -6.43
CA ASN A 231 0.83 -16.84 -7.79
C ASN A 231 1.20 -15.73 -8.81
N THR A 232 0.63 -14.54 -8.63
CA THR A 232 0.87 -13.38 -9.51
C THR A 232 2.36 -13.03 -9.63
N ASN A 233 3.06 -12.92 -8.49
CA ASN A 233 4.48 -12.58 -8.48
C ASN A 233 5.34 -13.64 -9.18
N PHE A 234 4.97 -14.92 -9.04
CA PHE A 234 5.71 -15.99 -9.67
C PHE A 234 5.53 -16.01 -11.18
N ARG A 235 4.28 -15.86 -11.66
CA ARG A 235 3.98 -15.74 -13.09
C ARG A 235 4.69 -14.54 -13.71
N ARG A 236 4.64 -13.37 -13.08
CA ARG A 236 5.32 -12.17 -13.54
C ARG A 236 6.83 -12.36 -13.68
N LYS A 237 7.49 -12.90 -12.65
CA LYS A 237 8.94 -13.15 -12.69
C LYS A 237 9.35 -14.12 -13.79
N ASN A 238 8.50 -15.05 -14.15
CA ASN A 238 8.76 -16.06 -15.19
C ASN A 238 8.11 -15.69 -16.54
N LYS A 239 7.65 -14.43 -16.73
CA LYS A 239 7.00 -13.95 -17.97
C LYS A 239 5.89 -14.89 -18.47
N GLY A 240 5.09 -15.42 -17.54
CA GLY A 240 4.01 -16.39 -17.84
C GLY A 240 4.47 -17.82 -18.08
N ASN A 241 5.75 -18.07 -18.36
CA ASN A 241 6.27 -19.42 -18.60
C ASN A 241 6.67 -20.09 -17.27
N VAL A 242 5.66 -20.53 -16.53
CA VAL A 242 5.84 -21.13 -15.20
C VAL A 242 6.14 -22.61 -15.36
N ARG A 243 7.36 -23.03 -14.99
CA ARG A 243 7.76 -24.42 -14.99
C ARG A 243 8.31 -24.83 -13.63
N LEU A 244 8.01 -26.07 -13.24
CA LEU A 244 8.65 -26.68 -12.08
C LEU A 244 10.12 -26.98 -12.45
N ASN A 245 11.03 -26.40 -11.69
CA ASN A 245 12.45 -26.71 -11.76
C ASN A 245 12.99 -27.01 -10.34
N LEU A 246 14.22 -27.49 -10.26
CA LEU A 246 14.83 -27.92 -8.99
C LEU A 246 14.87 -26.77 -7.95
N MET A 247 15.13 -25.53 -8.36
CA MET A 247 15.17 -24.37 -7.47
C MET A 247 13.78 -24.04 -6.92
N VAL A 248 12.74 -24.12 -7.74
CA VAL A 248 11.35 -23.91 -7.33
C VAL A 248 10.93 -24.98 -6.35
N LEU A 249 11.22 -26.25 -6.65
CA LEU A 249 10.93 -27.38 -5.76
C LEU A 249 11.65 -27.21 -4.41
N ALA A 250 12.96 -26.92 -4.42
CA ALA A 250 13.73 -26.67 -3.20
C ALA A 250 13.15 -25.52 -2.37
N SER A 251 12.71 -24.43 -3.03
CA SER A 251 12.08 -23.28 -2.33
C SER A 251 10.75 -23.66 -1.67
N ILE A 252 9.95 -24.51 -2.31
CA ILE A 252 8.68 -25.01 -1.75
C ILE A 252 8.98 -25.91 -0.55
N LEU A 253 9.93 -26.86 -0.67
CA LEU A 253 10.31 -27.77 0.42
C LEU A 253 10.87 -27.04 1.63
N MET A 254 11.79 -26.08 1.42
CA MET A 254 12.31 -25.23 2.51
C MET A 254 11.20 -24.44 3.19
N LYS A 255 10.25 -23.90 2.43
CA LYS A 255 9.14 -23.16 2.99
C LYS A 255 8.17 -24.05 3.74
N SER A 256 7.93 -25.29 3.26
CA SER A 256 7.12 -26.30 3.97
C SER A 256 7.75 -26.70 5.30
N PHE A 257 9.07 -26.89 5.33
CA PHE A 257 9.80 -27.15 6.57
C PHE A 257 9.69 -25.96 7.56
N ALA A 258 9.85 -24.74 7.06
CA ALA A 258 9.64 -23.53 7.88
C ALA A 258 8.21 -23.44 8.43
N VAL A 259 7.20 -23.84 7.66
CA VAL A 259 5.80 -23.89 8.14
C VAL A 259 5.63 -24.92 9.25
N ALA A 260 6.25 -26.09 9.15
CA ALA A 260 6.21 -27.08 10.24
C ALA A 260 6.78 -26.51 11.55
N ILE A 261 7.91 -25.81 11.48
CA ILE A 261 8.50 -25.13 12.64
C ILE A 261 7.54 -24.06 13.19
N LEU A 262 6.92 -23.24 12.31
CA LEU A 262 5.97 -22.20 12.72
C LEU A 262 4.76 -22.79 13.43
N ILE A 263 4.24 -23.95 13.00
CA ILE A 263 3.12 -24.64 13.63
C ILE A 263 3.53 -25.15 15.02
N ILE A 264 4.69 -25.79 15.15
CA ILE A 264 5.21 -26.28 16.42
C ILE A 264 5.44 -25.13 17.42
N THR A 265 5.95 -24.00 16.93
CA THR A 265 6.23 -22.83 17.77
C THR A 265 5.01 -21.93 18.02
N LEU A 266 3.87 -22.20 17.39
CA LEU A 266 2.66 -21.37 17.53
C LEU A 266 2.18 -21.23 18.98
N PRO A 267 2.08 -22.29 19.79
CA PRO A 267 1.70 -22.17 21.22
C PRO A 267 2.75 -21.37 22.00
N ILE A 268 4.03 -21.65 21.78
CA ILE A 268 5.15 -21.00 22.49
C ILE A 268 5.18 -19.49 22.19
N SER A 269 4.91 -19.11 20.97
CA SER A 269 4.84 -17.70 20.54
C SER A 269 3.55 -16.99 20.96
N LEU A 270 2.66 -17.65 21.72
CA LEU A 270 1.33 -17.12 22.04
C LEU A 270 0.58 -16.59 20.80
N GLY A 271 0.72 -17.31 19.67
CA GLY A 271 0.09 -16.99 18.40
C GLY A 271 0.72 -15.84 17.59
N LEU A 272 1.86 -15.30 18.01
CA LEU A 272 2.56 -14.25 17.24
C LEU A 272 3.03 -14.71 15.86
N THR A 273 3.09 -16.03 15.62
CA THR A 273 3.44 -16.60 14.32
C THR A 273 2.23 -16.94 13.45
N LEU A 274 0.99 -16.76 13.95
CA LEU A 274 -0.25 -17.17 13.28
C LEU A 274 -0.39 -16.58 11.86
N MET A 275 -0.20 -15.27 11.72
CA MET A 275 -0.25 -14.61 10.40
C MET A 275 0.88 -15.08 9.48
N THR A 276 2.09 -15.28 10.03
CA THR A 276 3.23 -15.77 9.25
C THR A 276 2.97 -17.18 8.74
N THR A 277 2.34 -18.02 9.56
CA THR A 277 1.92 -19.39 9.18
C THR A 277 0.88 -19.33 8.05
N ALA A 278 -0.19 -18.56 8.21
CA ALA A 278 -1.22 -18.38 7.18
C ALA A 278 -0.62 -17.93 5.85
N ARG A 279 0.21 -16.90 5.89
CA ARG A 279 0.85 -16.35 4.69
C ARG A 279 1.87 -17.29 4.06
N SER A 280 2.57 -18.10 4.85
CA SER A 280 3.52 -19.09 4.34
C SER A 280 2.81 -20.25 3.64
N LEU A 281 1.70 -20.73 4.22
CA LEU A 281 0.83 -21.71 3.58
C LEU A 281 0.23 -21.16 2.28
N GLY A 282 -0.27 -19.94 2.29
CA GLY A 282 -0.77 -19.28 1.10
C GLY A 282 0.32 -19.13 0.03
N TRP A 283 1.55 -18.77 0.42
CA TRP A 283 2.67 -18.67 -0.51
C TRP A 283 2.97 -20.00 -1.22
N ILE A 284 2.96 -21.12 -0.48
CA ILE A 284 3.17 -22.46 -1.04
C ILE A 284 2.04 -22.80 -2.02
N ALA A 285 0.78 -22.63 -1.59
CA ALA A 285 -0.39 -22.88 -2.43
C ALA A 285 -0.39 -22.03 -3.71
N GLY A 286 0.00 -20.76 -3.61
CA GLY A 286 0.12 -19.87 -4.78
C GLY A 286 1.18 -20.32 -5.78
N ARG A 287 2.33 -20.83 -5.31
CA ARG A 287 3.38 -21.41 -6.19
C ARG A 287 2.90 -22.67 -6.90
N ILE A 288 2.29 -23.58 -6.14
CA ILE A 288 1.73 -24.82 -6.70
C ILE A 288 0.64 -24.48 -7.72
N GLY A 289 -0.30 -23.62 -7.35
CA GLY A 289 -1.37 -23.18 -8.26
C GLY A 289 -0.84 -22.56 -9.55
N ALA A 290 0.19 -21.71 -9.48
CA ALA A 290 0.80 -21.13 -10.67
C ALA A 290 1.43 -22.19 -11.58
N ILE A 291 2.09 -23.22 -11.02
CA ILE A 291 2.66 -24.35 -11.77
C ILE A 291 1.55 -25.17 -12.41
N MET A 292 0.41 -25.36 -11.74
CA MET A 292 -0.77 -26.07 -12.25
C MET A 292 -1.63 -25.25 -13.22
N GLY A 293 -1.24 -24.01 -13.54
CA GLY A 293 -1.96 -23.17 -14.50
C GLY A 293 -3.08 -22.30 -13.92
N SER A 294 -3.32 -22.33 -12.58
CA SER A 294 -4.37 -21.50 -11.98
C SER A 294 -4.00 -20.01 -12.02
N GLU A 295 -5.02 -19.14 -12.20
CA GLU A 295 -4.87 -17.69 -12.16
C GLU A 295 -5.37 -17.10 -10.84
N SER A 296 -4.81 -15.94 -10.48
CA SER A 296 -5.25 -15.20 -9.29
C SER A 296 -6.49 -14.36 -9.62
N SER A 297 -7.47 -14.36 -8.72
CA SER A 297 -8.70 -13.57 -8.85
C SER A 297 -8.87 -12.51 -7.75
N LEU A 298 -7.82 -12.18 -7.00
CA LEU A 298 -7.90 -11.32 -5.81
C LEU A 298 -8.53 -9.95 -6.09
N TYR A 299 -8.31 -9.41 -7.27
CA TYR A 299 -8.79 -8.08 -7.67
C TYR A 299 -9.83 -8.14 -8.80
N SER A 300 -10.38 -9.32 -9.11
CA SER A 300 -11.50 -9.45 -10.05
C SER A 300 -12.83 -8.96 -9.47
N LYS A 301 -12.90 -8.84 -8.15
CA LYS A 301 -13.98 -8.19 -7.41
C LYS A 301 -13.41 -6.95 -6.75
N THR A 302 -13.49 -5.81 -7.41
CA THR A 302 -13.35 -4.51 -6.76
C THR A 302 -14.56 -4.35 -5.85
N THR A 303 -14.41 -4.72 -4.60
CA THR A 303 -15.39 -4.38 -3.58
C THR A 303 -15.07 -2.96 -3.10
N GLY A 304 -15.56 -1.97 -3.82
CA GLY A 304 -15.90 -0.71 -3.20
C GLY A 304 -17.17 -0.95 -2.40
N ASN A 305 -17.07 -1.02 -1.10
CA ASN A 305 -18.17 -0.87 -0.17
C ASN A 305 -18.03 0.48 0.52
#